data_b8b837570eda521cb2f4a9fe06cbf0e5
#
_entry.id   b8b837570eda521cb2f4a9fe06cbf0e5
#
_cell.length_a   1.000
_cell.length_b   1.000
_cell.length_c   1.000
_cell.angle_alpha   90.00
_cell.angle_beta   90.00
_cell.angle_gamma   90.00
#
_symmetry.space_group_name_H-M   'P 1'
#
loop_
_entity.id
_entity.type
_entity.pdbx_description
1 polymer ?
#
loop_
_entity_poly.entity_id
_entity_poly.type
_entity_poly.pdbx_seq_one_letter_code
_entity_poly.pdbx_strand_id
1 'polypeptide(L)'
;MLAAAPKAPPPFNTQELSTPLLKPTEALKAVTVPKGFRVQLSAAEPMVRQPIDMAWDARGRLWVAECYTYAERETNFEKKLKDRIIILEDTNHDGVFDKRKIFWDGASQLTSI
;
A
#
# COMPACT_ATOMS: atom_id res chain seq x y z
N MET A 1 12.47 -30.96 -30.47
CA MET A 1 11.26 -30.28 -29.93
C MET A 1 11.41 -30.20 -28.43
N LEU A 2 11.64 -29.01 -27.90
CA LEU A 2 11.63 -28.80 -26.44
C LEU A 2 10.15 -28.77 -25.99
N ALA A 3 9.79 -29.65 -25.08
CA ALA A 3 8.48 -29.62 -24.44
C ALA A 3 8.31 -28.28 -23.72
N ALA A 4 7.16 -27.63 -23.91
CA ALA A 4 6.83 -26.41 -23.19
C ALA A 4 6.87 -26.68 -21.67
N ALA A 5 7.52 -25.80 -20.93
CA ALA A 5 7.56 -25.89 -19.47
C ALA A 5 6.11 -25.93 -18.92
N PRO A 6 5.83 -26.74 -17.89
CA PRO A 6 4.51 -26.81 -17.31
C PRO A 6 4.07 -25.43 -16.83
N LYS A 7 2.86 -25.03 -17.21
CA LYS A 7 2.25 -23.75 -16.80
C LYS A 7 2.17 -23.74 -15.27
N ALA A 8 2.75 -22.73 -14.63
CA ALA A 8 2.66 -22.57 -13.19
C ALA A 8 1.17 -22.58 -12.74
N PRO A 9 0.84 -23.19 -11.60
CA PRO A 9 -0.52 -23.16 -11.08
C PRO A 9 -0.96 -21.72 -10.82
N PRO A 10 -2.25 -21.40 -10.92
CA PRO A 10 -2.76 -20.08 -10.56
C PRO A 10 -2.39 -19.75 -9.11
N PRO A 11 -2.19 -18.47 -8.77
CA PRO A 11 -1.94 -18.08 -7.39
C PRO A 11 -3.10 -18.54 -6.51
N PHE A 12 -2.76 -19.07 -5.34
CA PHE A 12 -3.76 -19.44 -4.35
C PHE A 12 -4.38 -18.15 -3.79
N ASN A 13 -5.66 -17.93 -4.08
CA ASN A 13 -6.39 -16.83 -3.49
C ASN A 13 -6.91 -17.27 -2.12
N THR A 14 -6.37 -16.68 -1.06
CA THR A 14 -6.80 -16.95 0.33
C THR A 14 -8.00 -16.09 0.76
N GLN A 15 -8.47 -15.19 -0.11
CA GLN A 15 -9.62 -14.35 0.18
C GLN A 15 -10.89 -14.99 -0.38
N GLU A 16 -11.92 -15.06 0.44
CA GLU A 16 -13.26 -15.39 -0.04
C GLU A 16 -13.82 -14.19 -0.81
N LEU A 17 -14.04 -14.37 -2.10
CA LEU A 17 -14.59 -13.32 -2.99
C LEU A 17 -15.98 -12.83 -2.56
N SER A 18 -16.68 -13.59 -1.74
CA SER A 18 -17.98 -13.23 -1.20
C SER A 18 -17.91 -12.32 0.03
N THR A 19 -16.75 -12.18 0.65
CA THR A 19 -16.57 -11.33 1.83
C THR A 19 -16.41 -9.87 1.40
N PRO A 20 -17.32 -8.95 1.78
CA PRO A 20 -17.20 -7.55 1.43
C PRO A 20 -15.94 -6.95 2.10
N LEU A 21 -15.26 -6.05 1.38
CA LEU A 21 -14.12 -5.32 1.93
C LEU A 21 -14.59 -4.45 3.10
N LEU A 22 -13.89 -4.56 4.22
CA LEU A 22 -14.15 -3.71 5.38
C LEU A 22 -13.74 -2.26 5.09
N LYS A 23 -14.55 -1.32 5.55
CA LYS A 23 -14.11 0.08 5.58
C LYS A 23 -12.93 0.23 6.55
N PRO A 24 -12.04 1.21 6.35
CA PRO A 24 -10.87 1.38 7.21
C PRO A 24 -11.18 1.45 8.71
N THR A 25 -12.26 2.13 9.08
CA THR A 25 -12.72 2.24 10.48
C THR A 25 -13.28 0.93 11.05
N GLU A 26 -13.82 0.08 10.20
CA GLU A 26 -14.31 -1.26 10.57
C GLU A 26 -13.14 -2.23 10.70
N ALA A 27 -12.18 -2.16 9.77
CA ALA A 27 -10.95 -2.95 9.84
C ALA A 27 -10.17 -2.63 11.12
N LEU A 28 -10.09 -1.37 11.51
CA LEU A 28 -9.47 -0.94 12.78
C LEU A 28 -10.06 -1.67 14.00
N LYS A 29 -11.37 -1.84 14.05
CA LYS A 29 -12.06 -2.51 15.16
C LYS A 29 -11.78 -4.02 15.21
N ALA A 30 -11.40 -4.62 14.09
CA ALA A 30 -11.08 -6.05 14.00
C ALA A 30 -9.64 -6.37 14.43
N VAL A 31 -8.78 -5.37 14.63
CA VAL A 31 -7.39 -5.56 15.06
C VAL A 31 -7.34 -5.79 16.57
N THR A 32 -6.72 -6.88 16.99
CA THR A 32 -6.47 -7.19 18.41
C THR A 32 -5.01 -6.91 18.73
N VAL A 33 -4.78 -6.20 19.83
CA VAL A 33 -3.43 -5.88 20.32
C VAL A 33 -3.26 -6.27 21.79
N PRO A 34 -2.02 -6.53 22.26
CA PRO A 34 -1.75 -6.82 23.65
C PRO A 34 -2.16 -5.66 24.59
N LYS A 35 -2.37 -5.99 25.87
CA LYS A 35 -2.66 -4.99 26.90
C LYS A 35 -1.57 -3.92 26.95
N GLY A 36 -1.98 -2.65 26.97
CA GLY A 36 -1.08 -1.48 26.99
C GLY A 36 -0.77 -0.92 25.60
N PHE A 37 -1.20 -1.59 24.53
CA PHE A 37 -1.11 -1.09 23.16
C PHE A 37 -2.47 -0.58 22.68
N ARG A 38 -2.44 0.36 21.77
CA ARG A 38 -3.62 0.81 21.04
C ARG A 38 -3.31 0.87 19.55
N VAL A 39 -4.33 0.66 18.73
CA VAL A 39 -4.26 0.84 17.27
C VAL A 39 -4.99 2.11 16.89
N GLN A 40 -4.42 2.85 15.96
CA GLN A 40 -4.99 4.08 15.43
C GLN A 40 -4.91 4.04 13.91
N LEU A 41 -5.94 4.53 13.25
CA LEU A 41 -5.95 4.71 11.80
C LEU A 41 -5.29 6.04 11.47
N SER A 42 -4.05 6.00 11.02
CA SER A 42 -3.27 7.21 10.68
C SER A 42 -3.48 7.68 9.26
N ALA A 43 -3.72 6.77 8.32
CA ALA A 43 -4.07 7.06 6.93
C ALA A 43 -4.85 5.91 6.31
N ALA A 44 -5.67 6.23 5.32
CA ALA A 44 -6.37 5.27 4.46
C ALA A 44 -6.57 5.89 3.08
N GLU A 45 -7.11 5.15 2.14
CA GLU A 45 -7.53 5.73 0.86
C GLU A 45 -8.57 6.84 1.06
N PRO A 46 -8.46 7.93 0.31
CA PRO A 46 -7.58 8.19 -0.83
C PRO A 46 -6.22 8.81 -0.47
N MET A 47 -5.89 9.01 0.80
CA MET A 47 -4.65 9.66 1.22
C MET A 47 -3.42 8.82 0.89
N VAL A 48 -3.51 7.50 0.99
CA VAL A 48 -2.48 6.54 0.60
C VAL A 48 -3.11 5.46 -0.28
N ARG A 49 -2.42 5.07 -1.36
CA ARG A 49 -2.91 4.05 -2.30
C ARG A 49 -1.79 3.10 -2.69
N GLN A 50 -2.10 1.81 -2.76
CA GLN A 50 -1.18 0.76 -3.17
C GLN A 50 0.24 0.91 -2.60
N PRO A 51 0.37 1.10 -1.26
CA PRO A 51 1.67 1.25 -0.63
C PRO A 51 2.46 -0.05 -0.74
N ILE A 52 3.74 0.04 -1.13
CA ILE A 52 4.63 -1.13 -1.22
C ILE A 52 5.77 -1.04 -0.23
N ASP A 53 6.15 0.17 0.16
CA ASP A 53 7.18 0.41 1.17
C ASP A 53 6.96 1.76 1.85
N MET A 54 7.51 1.91 3.05
CA MET A 54 7.41 3.14 3.82
C MET A 54 8.61 3.34 4.74
N ALA A 55 8.99 4.59 4.95
CA ALA A 55 10.09 4.97 5.83
C ALA A 55 9.79 6.28 6.56
N TRP A 56 10.26 6.40 7.80
CA TRP A 56 10.20 7.65 8.56
C TRP A 56 11.44 8.50 8.33
N ASP A 57 11.26 9.79 8.19
CA ASP A 57 12.37 10.72 8.19
C ASP A 57 12.63 11.33 9.59
N ALA A 58 13.74 12.07 9.70
CA ALA A 58 14.15 12.70 10.96
C ALA A 58 13.17 13.78 11.48
N ARG A 59 12.20 14.20 10.67
CA ARG A 59 11.15 15.16 11.05
C ARG A 59 9.85 14.47 11.47
N GLY A 60 9.83 13.13 11.53
CA GLY A 60 8.63 12.38 11.85
C GLY A 60 7.59 12.33 10.72
N ARG A 61 7.99 12.58 9.47
CA ARG A 61 7.12 12.44 8.30
C ARG A 61 7.22 11.03 7.75
N LEU A 62 6.12 10.48 7.28
CA LEU A 62 6.09 9.18 6.65
C LEU A 62 6.24 9.32 5.14
N TRP A 63 7.28 8.72 4.61
CA TRP A 63 7.49 8.58 3.17
C TRP A 63 6.90 7.25 2.73
N VAL A 64 6.14 7.27 1.65
CA VAL A 64 5.45 6.07 1.15
C VAL A 64 5.72 5.91 -0.34
N ALA A 65 6.16 4.71 -0.70
CA ALA A 65 6.23 4.28 -2.09
C ALA A 65 4.86 3.73 -2.52
N GLU A 66 4.21 4.38 -3.47
CA GLU A 66 2.95 3.94 -4.07
C GLU A 66 3.23 3.30 -5.43
N CYS A 67 2.95 1.99 -5.56
CA CYS A 67 3.24 1.23 -6.78
C CYS A 67 1.97 1.01 -7.63
N TYR A 68 1.70 1.94 -8.53
CA TYR A 68 0.57 1.86 -9.47
C TYR A 68 0.88 1.01 -10.70
N THR A 69 2.15 0.84 -11.04
CA THR A 69 2.57 0.05 -12.19
C THR A 69 2.44 -1.45 -11.98
N TYR A 70 2.35 -1.90 -10.72
CA TYR A 70 2.09 -3.30 -10.44
C TYR A 70 0.66 -3.66 -10.81
N ALA A 71 0.53 -4.54 -11.78
CA ALA A 71 -0.74 -4.97 -12.33
C ALA A 71 -1.03 -6.43 -11.99
N GLU A 72 -2.13 -6.94 -12.50
CA GLU A 72 -2.49 -8.33 -12.37
C GLU A 72 -1.49 -9.24 -13.09
N ARG A 73 -1.48 -10.53 -12.70
CA ARG A 73 -0.48 -11.53 -13.13
C ARG A 73 -0.28 -11.61 -14.64
N GLU A 74 -1.32 -11.42 -15.43
CA GLU A 74 -1.22 -11.54 -16.90
C GLU A 74 -0.51 -10.35 -17.53
N THR A 75 -0.67 -9.17 -16.95
CA THR A 75 -0.05 -7.92 -17.43
C THR A 75 1.30 -7.69 -16.77
N ASN A 76 1.49 -8.20 -15.57
CA ASN A 76 2.66 -8.03 -14.71
C ASN A 76 2.88 -6.57 -14.31
N PHE A 77 3.23 -5.69 -15.24
CA PHE A 77 3.38 -4.25 -15.01
C PHE A 77 2.66 -3.43 -16.09
N GLU A 78 1.83 -2.49 -15.65
CA GLU A 78 1.16 -1.52 -16.54
C GLU A 78 2.08 -0.33 -16.78
N LYS A 79 2.84 -0.37 -17.85
CA LYS A 79 3.89 0.63 -18.17
C LYS A 79 3.35 2.04 -18.50
N LYS A 80 2.05 2.17 -18.74
CA LYS A 80 1.41 3.48 -18.97
C LYS A 80 1.19 4.26 -17.68
N LEU A 81 1.13 3.55 -16.55
CA LEU A 81 1.03 4.16 -15.23
C LEU A 81 2.40 4.58 -14.72
N LYS A 82 2.42 5.43 -13.71
CA LYS A 82 3.61 5.87 -13.00
C LYS A 82 3.43 5.69 -11.51
N ASP A 83 4.48 5.19 -10.88
CA ASP A 83 4.55 5.07 -9.43
C ASP A 83 4.92 6.41 -8.80
N ARG A 84 4.66 6.52 -7.52
CA ARG A 84 4.86 7.76 -6.78
C ARG A 84 5.62 7.52 -5.49
N ILE A 85 6.33 8.56 -5.06
CA ILE A 85 6.77 8.72 -3.68
C ILE A 85 5.98 9.88 -3.12
N ILE A 86 5.28 9.63 -2.03
CA ILE A 86 4.54 10.65 -1.30
C ILE A 86 5.11 10.86 0.10
N ILE A 87 4.83 12.01 0.67
CA ILE A 87 5.16 12.35 2.05
C ILE A 87 3.86 12.67 2.77
N LEU A 88 3.64 12.00 3.90
CA LEU A 88 2.55 12.25 4.81
C LEU A 88 3.06 12.96 6.06
N GLU A 89 2.36 13.99 6.50
CA GLU A 89 2.65 14.74 7.71
C GLU A 89 1.41 14.76 8.62
N ASP A 90 1.64 14.59 9.91
CA ASP A 90 0.68 14.85 10.98
C ASP A 90 1.08 16.21 11.57
N THR A 91 0.39 17.27 11.13
CA THR A 91 0.81 18.64 11.47
C THR A 91 0.31 19.10 12.84
N ASN A 92 -0.71 18.44 13.37
CA ASN A 92 -1.32 18.75 14.67
C ASN A 92 -0.94 17.75 15.77
N HIS A 93 -0.16 16.70 15.42
CA HIS A 93 0.34 15.66 16.34
C HIS A 93 -0.76 14.84 17.03
N ASP A 94 -1.87 14.58 16.33
CA ASP A 94 -2.98 13.75 16.85
C ASP A 94 -2.85 12.27 16.45
N GLY A 95 -1.85 11.94 15.63
CA GLY A 95 -1.58 10.59 15.13
C GLY A 95 -2.31 10.27 13.83
N VAL A 96 -3.01 11.24 13.24
CA VAL A 96 -3.67 11.13 11.94
C VAL A 96 -2.96 12.05 10.95
N PHE A 97 -2.57 11.53 9.80
CA PHE A 97 -1.95 12.36 8.78
C PHE A 97 -2.99 13.29 8.16
N ASP A 98 -2.73 14.58 8.19
CA ASP A 98 -3.60 15.63 7.67
C ASP A 98 -3.04 16.33 6.43
N LYS A 99 -1.77 16.07 6.09
CA LYS A 99 -1.13 16.66 4.93
C LYS A 99 -0.45 15.60 4.08
N ARG A 100 -0.69 15.67 2.77
CA ARG A 100 -0.11 14.79 1.75
C ARG A 100 0.60 15.62 0.69
N LYS A 101 1.84 15.27 0.40
CA LYS A 101 2.64 15.88 -0.67
C LYS A 101 3.14 14.78 -1.61
N ILE A 102 2.99 14.98 -2.92
CA ILE A 102 3.70 14.17 -3.91
C ILE A 102 5.14 14.69 -3.97
N PHE A 103 6.09 13.83 -3.64
CA PHE A 103 7.51 14.13 -3.76
C PHE A 103 7.98 13.85 -5.19
N TRP A 104 7.60 12.72 -5.75
CA TRP A 104 7.92 12.31 -7.11
C TRP A 104 6.85 11.39 -7.67
N ASP A 105 6.46 11.58 -8.93
CA ASP A 105 5.41 10.82 -9.62
C ASP A 105 5.85 10.25 -10.99
N GLY A 106 7.16 10.18 -11.22
CA GLY A 106 7.75 9.68 -12.46
C GLY A 106 8.33 8.26 -12.38
N ALA A 107 8.19 7.59 -11.23
CA ALA A 107 8.77 6.27 -11.02
C ALA A 107 8.06 5.17 -11.84
N SER A 108 8.73 4.06 -12.02
CA SER A 108 8.17 2.84 -12.63
C SER A 108 8.76 1.63 -11.95
N GLN A 109 7.92 0.64 -11.65
CA GLN A 109 8.32 -0.59 -10.96
C GLN A 109 9.01 -0.34 -9.61
N LEU A 110 8.47 0.64 -8.88
CA LEU A 110 8.98 1.01 -7.57
C LEU A 110 8.76 -0.15 -6.59
N THR A 111 9.80 -0.51 -5.85
CA THR A 111 9.76 -1.62 -4.90
C THR A 111 10.11 -1.20 -3.47
N SER A 112 10.90 -0.15 -3.31
CA SER A 112 11.32 0.36 -1.99
C SER A 112 11.78 1.81 -2.04
N ILE A 113 11.95 2.43 -0.88
CA ILE A 113 12.51 3.76 -0.65
C ILE A 113 13.47 3.76 0.53
#